data_edfe561412e2fc8be23b89d61f785174
#
_entry.id   edfe561412e2fc8be23b89d61f785174
#
_cell.length_a   1.000
_cell.length_b   1.000
_cell.length_c   1.000
_cell.angle_alpha   90.00
_cell.angle_beta   90.00
_cell.angle_gamma   90.00
#
_symmetry.space_group_name_H-M   'P 1'
#
loop_
_entity.id
_entity.type
_entity.pdbx_description
1 polymer ?
#
loop_
_entity_poly.entity_id
_entity_poly.type
_entity_poly.pdbx_seq_one_letter_code
_entity_poly.pdbx_strand_id
1 'polypeptide(L)'
;MKADKKKIILNVYDEQIEVTVIKGEEDQYYDASRFVTKRILTYYKLHSGWKSTHTILLMTMLDIAINLTSTNEYKKGHRSIWRKIIEYLKS
;
A
#
# COMPACT_ATOMS: atom_id res chain seq x y z
N MET A 1 4.47 23.82 15.82
CA MET A 1 3.05 23.45 16.06
C MET A 1 2.82 22.02 15.60
N LYS A 2 2.14 21.24 16.40
CA LYS A 2 1.82 19.86 16.04
C LYS A 2 0.65 19.85 15.08
N ALA A 3 0.78 19.05 14.02
CA ALA A 3 -0.34 18.84 13.11
C ALA A 3 -1.44 18.05 13.83
N ASP A 4 -2.68 18.39 13.55
CA ASP A 4 -3.81 17.64 14.06
C ASP A 4 -3.84 16.25 13.45
N LYS A 5 -4.12 15.26 14.27
CA LYS A 5 -4.21 13.88 13.84
C LYS A 5 -5.63 13.38 13.98
N LYS A 6 -5.99 12.45 13.15
CA LYS A 6 -7.32 11.88 13.10
C LYS A 6 -7.23 10.39 12.88
N LYS A 7 -8.08 9.64 13.57
CA LYS A 7 -8.18 8.20 13.33
C LYS A 7 -9.23 7.95 12.27
N ILE A 8 -8.86 7.13 11.28
CA ILE A 8 -9.79 6.72 10.24
C ILE A 8 -9.75 5.21 10.09
N ILE A 9 -10.81 4.67 9.52
CA ILE A 9 -10.91 3.23 9.25
C ILE A 9 -10.82 3.04 7.75
N LEU A 10 -9.86 2.21 7.33
CA LEU A 10 -9.68 1.86 5.94
C LEU A 10 -10.16 0.45 5.70
N ASN A 11 -10.90 0.27 4.62
CA ASN A 11 -11.29 -1.06 4.16
C ASN A 11 -10.28 -1.50 3.11
N VAL A 12 -9.47 -2.51 3.45
CA VAL A 12 -8.50 -3.06 2.53
C VAL A 12 -8.87 -4.51 2.31
N TYR A 13 -9.42 -4.78 1.14
CA TYR A 13 -9.95 -6.07 0.77
C TYR A 13 -11.08 -6.46 1.74
N ASP A 14 -10.88 -7.49 2.56
CA ASP A 14 -11.90 -7.95 3.52
C ASP A 14 -11.60 -7.52 4.96
N GLU A 15 -10.66 -6.62 5.15
CA GLU A 15 -10.23 -6.19 6.47
C GLU A 15 -10.49 -4.72 6.70
N GLN A 16 -10.79 -4.38 7.94
CA GLN A 16 -10.88 -3.01 8.38
C GLN A 16 -9.63 -2.70 9.21
N ILE A 17 -8.95 -1.62 8.83
CA ILE A 17 -7.71 -1.22 9.48
C ILE A 17 -7.87 0.19 10.01
N GLU A 18 -7.62 0.38 11.30
CA GLU A 18 -7.62 1.70 11.89
C GLU A 18 -6.23 2.32 11.77
N VAL A 19 -6.16 3.52 11.23
CA VAL A 19 -4.89 4.24 11.10
C VAL A 19 -5.06 5.65 11.60
N THR A 20 -3.97 6.22 12.09
CA THR A 20 -3.92 7.60 12.51
C THR A 20 -3.22 8.41 11.43
N VAL A 21 -3.91 9.42 10.90
CA VAL A 21 -3.40 10.22 9.80
C VAL A 21 -3.43 11.69 10.16
N ILE A 22 -2.70 12.49 9.42
CA ILE A 22 -2.73 13.94 9.56
C ILE A 22 -4.04 14.45 8.95
N LYS A 23 -4.72 15.30 9.69
CA LYS A 23 -5.98 15.88 9.24
C LYS A 23 -5.78 16.61 7.91
N GLY A 24 -6.61 16.31 6.95
CA GLY A 24 -6.49 16.86 5.60
C GLY A 24 -5.85 15.90 4.61
N GLU A 25 -5.23 14.82 5.09
CA GLU A 25 -4.59 13.84 4.22
C GLU A 25 -5.39 12.54 4.08
N GLU A 26 -6.62 12.55 4.57
CA GLU A 26 -7.44 11.33 4.60
C GLU A 26 -7.68 10.74 3.23
N ASP A 27 -7.92 11.61 2.23
CA ASP A 27 -8.28 11.15 0.89
C ASP A 27 -7.21 10.28 0.25
N GLN A 28 -5.95 10.60 0.45
CA GLN A 28 -4.88 9.78 -0.13
C GLN A 28 -4.84 8.38 0.48
N TYR A 29 -5.23 8.25 1.76
CA TYR A 29 -5.30 6.94 2.39
C TYR A 29 -6.49 6.14 1.88
N TYR A 30 -7.64 6.80 1.68
CA TYR A 30 -8.80 6.12 1.10
C TYR A 30 -8.52 5.69 -0.34
N ASP A 31 -7.88 6.55 -1.12
CA ASP A 31 -7.53 6.21 -2.50
C ASP A 31 -6.56 5.03 -2.54
N ALA A 32 -5.56 5.04 -1.66
CA ALA A 32 -4.59 3.95 -1.59
C ALA A 32 -5.26 2.63 -1.21
N SER A 33 -6.20 2.67 -0.25
CA SER A 33 -6.88 1.45 0.17
C SER A 33 -7.74 0.87 -0.95
N ARG A 34 -8.39 1.72 -1.73
CA ARG A 34 -9.16 1.27 -2.89
C ARG A 34 -8.25 0.68 -3.98
N PHE A 35 -7.12 1.32 -4.21
CA PHE A 35 -6.16 0.83 -5.20
C PHE A 35 -5.64 -0.56 -4.82
N VAL A 36 -5.22 -0.72 -3.58
CA VAL A 36 -4.71 -2.00 -3.10
C VAL A 36 -5.79 -3.07 -3.17
N THR A 37 -7.01 -2.73 -2.75
CA THR A 37 -8.13 -3.68 -2.81
C THR A 37 -8.38 -4.17 -4.23
N LYS A 38 -8.37 -3.26 -5.20
CA LYS A 38 -8.56 -3.64 -6.61
C LYS A 38 -7.46 -4.57 -7.09
N ARG A 39 -6.22 -4.31 -6.73
CA ARG A 39 -5.10 -5.15 -7.12
C ARG A 39 -5.21 -6.54 -6.51
N ILE A 40 -5.58 -6.62 -5.25
CA ILE A 40 -5.78 -7.91 -4.59
C ILE A 40 -6.87 -8.71 -5.30
N LEU A 41 -7.99 -8.06 -5.61
CA LEU A 41 -9.09 -8.73 -6.30
C LEU A 41 -8.68 -9.22 -7.69
N THR A 42 -7.86 -8.45 -8.38
CA THR A 42 -7.36 -8.86 -9.70
C THR A 42 -6.55 -10.14 -9.60
N TYR A 43 -5.65 -10.20 -8.63
CA TYR A 43 -4.85 -11.41 -8.44
C TYR A 43 -5.68 -12.59 -7.97
N TYR A 44 -6.70 -12.34 -7.16
CA TYR A 44 -7.62 -13.40 -6.75
C TYR A 44 -8.32 -14.01 -7.95
N LYS A 45 -8.79 -13.19 -8.88
CA LYS A 45 -9.46 -13.68 -10.09
C LYS A 45 -8.53 -14.52 -10.95
N LEU A 46 -7.25 -14.11 -11.05
CA LEU A 46 -6.27 -14.81 -11.87
C LEU A 46 -5.83 -16.12 -11.26
N HIS A 47 -5.86 -16.25 -9.94
CA HIS A 47 -5.29 -17.39 -9.23
C HIS A 47 -6.27 -18.06 -8.28
N SER A 48 -7.56 -17.94 -8.55
CA SER A 48 -8.61 -18.52 -7.71
C SER A 48 -8.42 -20.03 -7.60
N GLY A 49 -8.40 -20.52 -6.36
CA GLY A 49 -8.24 -21.95 -6.10
C GLY A 49 -6.81 -22.47 -6.21
N TRP A 50 -5.87 -21.63 -6.61
CA TRP A 50 -4.48 -22.03 -6.84
C TRP A 50 -3.55 -21.65 -5.71
N LYS A 51 -3.76 -20.48 -5.12
CA LYS A 51 -2.83 -19.93 -4.16
C LYS A 51 -3.56 -19.46 -2.92
N SER A 52 -2.85 -19.50 -1.80
CA SER A 52 -3.40 -19.01 -0.55
C SER A 52 -3.58 -17.50 -0.58
N THR A 53 -4.45 -17.00 0.29
CA THR A 53 -4.64 -15.56 0.46
C THR A 53 -3.31 -14.87 0.77
N HIS A 54 -2.50 -15.48 1.64
CA HIS A 54 -1.20 -14.92 2.00
C HIS A 54 -0.31 -14.74 0.77
N THR A 55 -0.24 -15.75 -0.09
CA THR A 55 0.57 -15.68 -1.31
C THR A 55 0.05 -14.60 -2.24
N ILE A 56 -1.26 -14.48 -2.39
CA ILE A 56 -1.87 -13.46 -3.23
C ILE A 56 -1.54 -12.06 -2.72
N LEU A 57 -1.57 -11.86 -1.41
CA LEU A 57 -1.21 -10.57 -0.83
C LEU A 57 0.25 -10.24 -1.10
N LEU A 58 1.16 -11.21 -0.98
CA LEU A 58 2.57 -10.99 -1.28
C LEU A 58 2.79 -10.66 -2.76
N MET A 59 2.09 -11.34 -3.65
CA MET A 59 2.16 -11.04 -5.08
C MET A 59 1.68 -9.62 -5.39
N THR A 60 0.61 -9.20 -4.72
CA THR A 60 0.09 -7.86 -4.87
C THR A 60 1.12 -6.82 -4.44
N MET A 61 1.76 -7.06 -3.30
CA MET A 61 2.80 -6.16 -2.79
C MET A 61 3.96 -6.05 -3.77
N LEU A 62 4.40 -7.17 -4.34
CA LEU A 62 5.46 -7.17 -5.33
C LEU A 62 5.07 -6.40 -6.58
N ASP A 63 3.84 -6.59 -7.04
CA ASP A 63 3.34 -5.88 -8.22
C ASP A 63 3.37 -4.36 -8.01
N ILE A 64 2.88 -3.92 -6.87
CA ILE A 64 2.87 -2.49 -6.55
C ILE A 64 4.29 -1.94 -6.48
N ALA A 65 5.20 -2.68 -5.85
CA ALA A 65 6.58 -2.27 -5.73
C ALA A 65 7.27 -2.19 -7.09
N ILE A 66 7.02 -3.16 -7.96
CA ILE A 66 7.59 -3.16 -9.32
C ILE A 66 7.09 -1.96 -10.11
N ASN A 67 5.80 -1.68 -10.04
CA ASN A 67 5.24 -0.54 -10.74
C ASN A 67 5.82 0.78 -10.23
N LEU A 68 6.03 0.88 -8.94
CA LEU A 68 6.65 2.05 -8.34
C LEU A 68 8.09 2.21 -8.82
N THR A 69 8.85 1.11 -8.87
CA THR A 69 10.26 1.17 -9.25
C THR A 69 10.47 1.42 -10.74
N SER A 70 9.45 1.18 -11.56
CA SER A 70 9.58 1.35 -13.01
C SER A 70 9.14 2.73 -13.50
N THR A 71 8.68 3.62 -12.61
CA THR A 71 8.26 4.95 -13.01
C THR A 71 9.44 5.90 -13.06
N ASN A 72 9.34 6.93 -13.90
CA ASN A 72 10.37 7.97 -13.96
C ASN A 72 10.47 8.72 -12.65
N GLU A 73 9.35 8.96 -11.99
CA GLU A 73 9.34 9.61 -10.70
C GLU A 73 10.12 8.83 -9.67
N TYR A 74 9.96 7.51 -9.70
CA TYR A 74 10.72 6.64 -8.84
C TYR A 74 12.22 6.79 -9.11
N LYS A 75 12.62 6.80 -10.38
CA LYS A 75 14.02 6.93 -10.73
C LYS A 75 14.63 8.22 -10.21
N LYS A 76 13.86 9.30 -10.19
CA LYS A 76 14.35 10.58 -9.67
C LYS A 76 14.49 10.61 -8.16
N GLY A 77 13.55 10.00 -7.46
CA GLY A 77 13.53 10.04 -6.00
C GLY A 77 13.78 8.72 -5.33
N HIS A 78 14.17 7.69 -6.10
CA HIS A 78 14.18 6.35 -5.55
C HIS A 78 15.18 6.15 -4.41
N ARG A 79 16.28 6.87 -4.42
CA ARG A 79 17.24 6.76 -3.31
C ARG A 79 16.59 7.13 -1.98
N SER A 80 15.82 8.20 -1.99
CA SER A 80 15.12 8.66 -0.80
C SER A 80 14.06 7.66 -0.37
N ILE A 81 13.27 7.16 -1.33
CA ILE A 81 12.20 6.21 -1.04
C ILE A 81 12.77 4.87 -0.55
N TRP A 82 13.74 4.34 -1.29
CA TRP A 82 14.36 3.08 -0.91
C TRP A 82 15.06 3.16 0.44
N ARG A 83 15.74 4.27 0.69
CA ARG A 83 16.41 4.46 1.97
C ARG A 83 15.41 4.41 3.10
N LYS A 84 14.28 5.06 2.96
CA LYS A 84 13.23 5.04 3.99
C LYS A 84 12.68 3.64 4.21
N ILE A 85 12.45 2.91 3.13
CA ILE A 85 11.94 1.55 3.22
C ILE A 85 12.95 0.64 3.91
N ILE A 86 14.21 0.73 3.52
CA ILE A 86 15.27 -0.08 4.10
C ILE A 86 15.44 0.23 5.58
N GLU A 87 15.45 1.49 5.95
CA GLU A 87 15.55 1.90 7.35
C GLU A 87 14.39 1.34 8.16
N TYR A 88 13.20 1.41 7.62
CA TYR A 88 12.01 0.86 8.27
C TYR A 88 12.15 -0.64 8.52
N LEU A 89 12.62 -1.37 7.52
CA LEU A 89 12.78 -2.82 7.61
C LEU A 89 13.89 -3.24 8.57
N LYS A 90 14.90 -2.39 8.73
CA LYS A 90 16.02 -2.69 9.62
C LYS A 90 15.74 -2.38 11.08
N SER A 91 14.80 -1.49 11.33
CA SER A 91 14.52 -1.04 12.70
C SER A 91 13.68 -2.03 13.50
#